data_d37002b3acd53b091a9ece3925ac97cd
#
_entry.id   d37002b3acd53b091a9ece3925ac97cd
#
_cell.length_a   1.000
_cell.length_b   1.000
_cell.length_c   1.000
_cell.angle_alpha   90.00
_cell.angle_beta   90.00
_cell.angle_gamma   90.00
#
_symmetry.space_group_name_H-M   'P 1'
#
loop_
_entity.id
_entity.type
_entity.pdbx_description
1 polymer ?
#
loop_
_entity_poly.entity_id
_entity_poly.type
_entity_poly.pdbx_seq_one_letter_code
_entity_poly.pdbx_strand_id
1 'polypeptide(L)'
;MIKNKEMIDKLSKMNAEILHTDSDPFFGAKAVIVVLVDTKEGSTYEYDGALAMGNLMNAAHALGVSSCWIHRAREMFDSKEGRELLNQWGFSETYAGIGNCILGYSEQEVSMCKRTSKVVWVK
;
A
#
# COMPACT_ATOMS: atom_id res chain seq x y z
N MET A 1 -0.08 -10.36 4.06
CA MET A 1 -0.20 -10.50 2.59
C MET A 1 -1.49 -11.24 2.26
N ILE A 2 -2.21 -10.72 1.30
CA ILE A 2 -3.54 -11.20 0.87
C ILE A 2 -3.42 -11.74 -0.55
N LYS A 3 -3.88 -12.97 -0.77
CA LYS A 3 -3.97 -13.63 -2.09
C LYS A 3 -5.39 -14.12 -2.39
N ASN A 4 -6.30 -14.03 -1.42
CA ASN A 4 -7.69 -14.36 -1.62
C ASN A 4 -8.33 -13.33 -2.55
N LYS A 5 -8.87 -13.80 -3.69
CA LYS A 5 -9.43 -12.92 -4.73
C LYS A 5 -10.57 -12.06 -4.21
N GLU A 6 -11.50 -12.64 -3.48
CA GLU A 6 -12.67 -11.94 -2.95
C GLU A 6 -12.25 -10.80 -2.00
N MET A 7 -11.23 -11.04 -1.17
CA MET A 7 -10.69 -10.02 -0.28
C MET A 7 -9.96 -8.91 -1.06
N ILE A 8 -9.20 -9.25 -2.11
CA ILE A 8 -8.54 -8.25 -2.96
C ILE A 8 -9.60 -7.39 -3.67
N ASP A 9 -10.62 -8.01 -4.26
CA ASP A 9 -11.72 -7.32 -4.91
C ASP A 9 -12.46 -6.38 -3.92
N LYS A 10 -12.68 -6.85 -2.70
CA LYS A 10 -13.28 -6.04 -1.63
C LYS A 10 -12.44 -4.82 -1.29
N LEU A 11 -11.13 -4.99 -1.07
CA LEU A 11 -10.22 -3.87 -0.78
C LEU A 11 -10.13 -2.90 -1.95
N SER A 12 -10.08 -3.41 -3.19
CA SER A 12 -10.11 -2.57 -4.38
C SER A 12 -11.37 -1.73 -4.45
N LYS A 13 -12.54 -2.32 -4.18
CA LYS A 13 -13.83 -1.61 -4.15
C LYS A 13 -13.85 -0.52 -3.09
N MET A 14 -13.41 -0.81 -1.86
CA MET A 14 -13.30 0.20 -0.79
C MET A 14 -12.42 1.38 -1.21
N ASN A 15 -11.29 1.11 -1.90
CA ASN A 15 -10.40 2.15 -2.42
C ASN A 15 -11.06 2.96 -3.55
N ALA A 16 -11.76 2.30 -4.47
CA ALA A 16 -12.47 2.92 -5.58
C ALA A 16 -13.58 3.85 -5.11
N GLU A 17 -14.33 3.46 -4.07
CA GLU A 17 -15.38 4.29 -3.45
C GLU A 17 -14.81 5.60 -2.89
N ILE A 18 -13.65 5.56 -2.22
CA ILE A 18 -12.96 6.74 -1.71
C ILE A 18 -12.44 7.62 -2.86
N LEU A 19 -11.98 7.00 -3.94
CA LEU A 19 -11.49 7.69 -5.14
C LEU A 19 -12.62 8.26 -6.02
N HIS A 20 -13.87 7.85 -5.75
CA HIS A 20 -15.05 8.16 -6.59
C HIS A 20 -14.86 7.73 -8.05
N THR A 21 -14.44 6.49 -8.26
CA THR A 21 -14.20 5.90 -9.58
C THR A 21 -14.84 4.51 -9.71
N ASP A 22 -15.22 4.17 -10.93
CA ASP A 22 -15.69 2.82 -11.29
C ASP A 22 -14.52 1.90 -11.74
N SER A 23 -13.31 2.42 -11.86
CA SER A 23 -12.13 1.64 -12.24
C SER A 23 -11.60 0.80 -11.07
N ASP A 24 -10.82 -0.25 -11.37
CA ASP A 24 -10.11 -1.04 -10.38
C ASP A 24 -8.78 -0.36 -10.00
N PRO A 25 -8.66 0.26 -8.79
CA PRO A 25 -7.42 0.90 -8.36
C PRO A 25 -6.28 -0.10 -8.09
N PHE A 26 -6.58 -1.41 -8.01
CA PHE A 26 -5.59 -2.46 -7.79
C PHE A 26 -5.13 -3.14 -9.09
N PHE A 27 -5.63 -2.67 -10.24
CA PHE A 27 -5.18 -3.09 -11.59
C PHE A 27 -5.20 -4.61 -11.81
N GLY A 28 -6.16 -5.31 -11.23
CA GLY A 28 -6.29 -6.77 -11.33
C GLY A 28 -5.19 -7.55 -10.61
N ALA A 29 -4.46 -6.94 -9.68
CA ALA A 29 -3.39 -7.59 -8.94
C ALA A 29 -3.84 -8.87 -8.25
N LYS A 30 -2.95 -9.87 -8.20
CA LYS A 30 -3.22 -11.19 -7.61
C LYS A 30 -2.71 -11.31 -6.17
N ALA A 31 -1.95 -10.33 -5.72
CA ALA A 31 -1.45 -10.28 -4.35
C ALA A 31 -1.36 -8.82 -3.87
N VAL A 32 -1.72 -8.61 -2.62
CA VAL A 32 -1.66 -7.31 -1.95
C VAL A 32 -1.01 -7.48 -0.58
N ILE A 33 -0.08 -6.60 -0.25
CA ILE A 33 0.45 -6.46 1.11
C ILE A 33 -0.09 -5.14 1.66
N VAL A 34 -0.91 -5.22 2.69
CA VAL A 34 -1.36 -4.04 3.45
C VAL A 34 -0.28 -3.71 4.48
N VAL A 35 0.24 -2.49 4.44
CA VAL A 35 1.17 -1.98 5.45
C VAL A 35 0.36 -1.23 6.51
N LEU A 36 0.45 -1.71 7.73
CA LEU A 36 -0.20 -1.18 8.91
C LEU A 36 0.86 -0.77 9.93
N VAL A 37 0.55 0.22 10.74
CA VAL A 37 1.40 0.67 11.85
C VAL A 37 0.60 0.79 13.13
N ASP A 38 1.20 0.50 14.27
CA ASP A 38 0.60 0.82 15.57
C ASP A 38 0.92 2.27 15.92
N THR A 39 -0.11 3.09 16.02
CA THR A 39 0.02 4.53 16.29
C THR A 39 0.49 4.83 17.72
N LYS A 40 0.54 3.83 18.60
CA LYS A 40 1.04 3.96 19.98
C LYS A 40 2.55 3.79 20.08
N GLU A 41 3.20 3.16 19.10
CA GLU A 41 4.65 2.86 19.15
C GLU A 41 5.54 4.09 18.94
N GLY A 42 4.99 5.25 18.67
CA GLY A 42 5.76 6.49 18.53
C GLY A 42 5.08 7.54 17.67
N SER A 43 5.61 8.75 17.68
CA SER A 43 5.09 9.87 16.88
C SER A 43 5.50 9.81 15.40
N THR A 44 6.42 8.92 15.04
CA THR A 44 6.98 8.78 13.68
C THR A 44 6.36 7.64 12.87
N TYR A 45 5.29 7.04 13.37
CA TYR A 45 4.68 5.83 12.80
C TYR A 45 4.37 5.93 11.30
N GLU A 46 3.99 7.10 10.81
CA GLU A 46 3.71 7.30 9.38
C GLU A 46 4.98 7.19 8.53
N TYR A 47 6.09 7.77 9.02
CA TYR A 47 7.38 7.68 8.34
C TYR A 47 7.95 6.27 8.38
N ASP A 48 7.81 5.59 9.52
CA ASP A 48 8.26 4.21 9.70
C ASP A 48 7.50 3.26 8.74
N GLY A 49 6.19 3.44 8.64
CA GLY A 49 5.35 2.70 7.70
C GLY A 49 5.68 3.02 6.24
N ALA A 50 5.94 4.28 5.91
CA ALA A 50 6.35 4.67 4.55
C ALA A 50 7.73 4.08 4.18
N LEU A 51 8.67 4.05 5.14
CA LEU A 51 9.98 3.43 4.94
C LEU A 51 9.85 1.91 4.74
N ALA A 52 9.02 1.25 5.53
CA ALA A 52 8.71 -0.17 5.37
C ALA A 52 8.12 -0.47 3.97
N MET A 53 7.20 0.37 3.49
CA MET A 53 6.63 0.28 2.15
C MET A 53 7.71 0.43 1.07
N GLY A 54 8.58 1.42 1.19
CA GLY A 54 9.70 1.64 0.25
C GLY A 54 10.65 0.43 0.21
N ASN A 55 11.01 -0.13 1.37
CA ASN A 55 11.86 -1.32 1.46
C ASN A 55 11.18 -2.55 0.84
N LEU A 56 9.88 -2.72 1.05
CA LEU A 56 9.08 -3.79 0.44
C LEU A 56 9.12 -3.70 -1.09
N MET A 57 8.93 -2.52 -1.67
CA MET A 57 8.97 -2.30 -3.11
C MET A 57 10.37 -2.55 -3.69
N ASN A 58 11.43 -2.14 -2.98
CA ASN A 58 12.81 -2.42 -3.37
C ASN A 58 13.10 -3.93 -3.34
N ALA A 59 12.63 -4.63 -2.31
CA ALA A 59 12.78 -6.08 -2.21
C ALA A 59 12.01 -6.81 -3.32
N ALA A 60 10.78 -6.39 -3.63
CA ALA A 60 10.00 -6.92 -4.74
C ALA A 60 10.77 -6.77 -6.07
N HIS A 61 11.30 -5.58 -6.35
CA HIS A 61 12.10 -5.32 -7.56
C HIS A 61 13.33 -6.24 -7.63
N ALA A 62 14.07 -6.41 -6.54
CA ALA A 62 15.24 -7.28 -6.47
C ALA A 62 14.90 -8.76 -6.76
N LEU A 63 13.65 -9.17 -6.52
CA LEU A 63 13.14 -10.51 -6.81
C LEU A 63 12.45 -10.62 -8.19
N GLY A 64 12.51 -9.59 -9.02
CA GLY A 64 11.85 -9.56 -10.33
C GLY A 64 10.32 -9.44 -10.24
N VAL A 65 9.79 -8.98 -9.10
CA VAL A 65 8.35 -8.76 -8.89
C VAL A 65 8.04 -7.27 -9.06
N SER A 66 7.08 -6.97 -9.91
CA SER A 66 6.55 -5.61 -10.05
C SER A 66 5.68 -5.26 -8.86
N SER A 67 5.77 -4.02 -8.40
CA SER A 67 4.99 -3.52 -7.26
C SER A 67 4.53 -2.09 -7.49
N CYS A 68 3.41 -1.75 -6.86
CA CYS A 68 2.92 -0.37 -6.86
C CYS A 68 2.29 -0.05 -5.49
N TRP A 69 2.60 1.14 -4.96
CA TRP A 69 1.95 1.67 -3.78
C TRP A 69 0.60 2.27 -4.16
N ILE A 70 -0.48 1.62 -3.76
CA ILE A 70 -1.83 2.14 -3.86
C ILE A 70 -2.18 2.89 -2.58
N HIS A 71 -2.49 4.16 -2.74
CA HIS A 71 -2.78 5.09 -1.65
C HIS A 71 -4.12 4.80 -0.97
N ARG A 72 -4.51 5.61 0.02
CA ARG A 72 -5.80 5.61 0.73
C ARG A 72 -6.02 4.46 1.72
N ALA A 73 -4.98 3.71 2.07
CA ALA A 73 -5.14 2.69 3.11
C ALA A 73 -5.57 3.30 4.45
N ARG A 74 -5.18 4.56 4.73
CA ARG A 74 -5.61 5.27 5.94
C ARG A 74 -7.13 5.40 5.97
N GLU A 75 -7.70 5.99 4.94
CA GLU A 75 -9.13 6.25 4.83
C GLU A 75 -9.92 4.93 4.77
N MET A 76 -9.39 3.92 4.06
CA MET A 76 -10.01 2.59 4.00
C MET A 76 -10.15 1.99 5.39
N PHE A 77 -9.06 1.95 6.16
CA PHE A 77 -9.03 1.27 7.46
C PHE A 77 -9.52 2.15 8.62
N ASP A 78 -9.72 3.44 8.42
CA ASP A 78 -10.43 4.31 9.35
C ASP A 78 -11.96 4.26 9.17
N SER A 79 -12.45 3.70 8.05
CA SER A 79 -13.87 3.45 7.83
C SER A 79 -14.40 2.35 8.78
N LYS A 80 -15.73 2.32 8.99
CA LYS A 80 -16.37 1.26 9.79
C LYS A 80 -16.02 -0.14 9.26
N GLU A 81 -16.13 -0.34 7.95
CA GLU A 81 -15.84 -1.61 7.31
C GLU A 81 -14.36 -2.00 7.44
N GLY A 82 -13.45 -1.02 7.29
CA GLY A 82 -12.02 -1.22 7.48
C GLY A 82 -11.67 -1.61 8.91
N ARG A 83 -12.29 -0.98 9.91
CA ARG A 83 -12.12 -1.36 11.33
C ARG A 83 -12.61 -2.77 11.62
N GLU A 84 -13.73 -3.17 11.03
CA GLU A 84 -14.24 -4.54 11.15
C GLU A 84 -13.25 -5.55 10.55
N LEU A 85 -12.63 -5.24 9.41
CA LEU A 85 -11.59 -6.08 8.79
C LEU A 85 -10.35 -6.17 9.68
N LEU A 86 -9.85 -5.06 10.23
CA LEU A 86 -8.69 -5.08 11.13
C LEU A 86 -8.96 -5.95 12.36
N ASN A 87 -10.14 -5.84 12.96
CA ASN A 87 -10.54 -6.67 14.09
C ASN A 87 -10.57 -8.16 13.72
N GLN A 88 -11.13 -8.51 12.55
CA GLN A 88 -11.14 -9.90 12.04
C GLN A 88 -9.73 -10.44 11.82
N TRP A 89 -8.78 -9.59 11.45
CA TRP A 89 -7.37 -9.96 11.27
C TRP A 89 -6.56 -9.94 12.56
N GLY A 90 -7.19 -9.61 13.71
CA GLY A 90 -6.54 -9.61 15.03
C GLY A 90 -5.77 -8.34 15.36
N PHE A 91 -6.00 -7.25 14.63
CA PHE A 91 -5.39 -5.94 14.91
C PHE A 91 -6.29 -5.11 15.84
N SER A 92 -5.67 -4.40 16.77
CA SER A 92 -6.36 -3.49 17.67
C SER A 92 -6.78 -2.19 16.96
N GLU A 93 -7.60 -1.38 17.63
CA GLU A 93 -8.05 -0.07 17.15
C GLU A 93 -6.91 0.95 16.96
N THR A 94 -5.73 0.66 17.51
CA THR A 94 -4.56 1.54 17.40
C THR A 94 -3.85 1.42 16.06
N TYR A 95 -4.16 0.39 15.28
CA TYR A 95 -3.54 0.21 13.98
C TYR A 95 -4.14 1.14 12.91
N ALA A 96 -3.25 1.75 12.12
CA ALA A 96 -3.59 2.63 11.01
C ALA A 96 -3.00 2.09 9.69
N GLY A 97 -3.73 2.30 8.59
CA GLY A 97 -3.26 1.97 7.25
C GLY A 97 -2.25 2.97 6.73
N ILE A 98 -1.14 2.49 6.14
CA ILE A 98 -0.15 3.32 5.45
C ILE A 98 -0.32 3.22 3.94
N GLY A 99 -0.48 2.02 3.42
CA GLY A 99 -0.64 1.80 1.99
C GLY A 99 -0.94 0.35 1.66
N ASN A 100 -1.44 0.14 0.46
CA ASN A 100 -1.63 -1.17 -0.12
C ASN A 100 -0.56 -1.37 -1.19
N CYS A 101 0.34 -2.32 -1.01
CA CYS A 101 1.32 -2.69 -2.03
C CYS A 101 0.75 -3.82 -2.88
N ILE A 102 0.36 -3.52 -4.10
CA ILE A 102 -0.03 -4.54 -5.07
C ILE A 102 1.22 -5.15 -5.69
N LEU A 103 1.16 -6.46 -5.94
CA LEU A 103 2.28 -7.24 -6.47
C LEU A 103 1.83 -8.04 -7.70
N GLY A 104 2.73 -8.15 -8.66
CA GLY A 104 2.49 -8.91 -9.89
C GLY A 104 3.72 -9.01 -10.76
N TYR A 105 3.54 -9.53 -11.96
CA TYR A 105 4.56 -9.55 -13.01
C TYR A 105 4.10 -8.66 -14.16
N SER A 106 4.98 -7.81 -14.66
CA SER A 106 4.72 -6.95 -15.81
C SER A 106 5.62 -7.37 -16.97
N GLU A 107 5.04 -7.49 -18.16
CA GLU A 107 5.78 -7.68 -19.40
C GLU A 107 6.20 -6.33 -20.03
N GLN A 108 5.76 -5.21 -19.45
CA GLN A 108 6.09 -3.88 -19.94
C GLN A 108 7.49 -3.47 -19.47
N GLU A 109 8.35 -3.12 -20.42
CA GLU A 109 9.56 -2.38 -20.10
C GLU A 109 9.20 -0.95 -19.72
N VAL A 110 9.48 -0.59 -18.46
CA VAL A 110 9.27 0.77 -17.96
C VAL A 110 10.56 1.56 -18.15
N SER A 111 10.51 2.60 -18.98
CA SER A 111 11.62 3.55 -19.08
C SER A 111 11.73 4.37 -17.80
N MET A 112 12.96 4.58 -17.33
CA MET A 112 13.17 5.44 -16.16
C MET A 112 12.78 6.88 -16.47
N CYS A 113 11.89 7.45 -15.65
CA CYS A 113 11.58 8.88 -15.70
C CYS A 113 12.83 9.71 -15.37
N LYS A 114 13.06 10.77 -16.15
CA LYS A 114 14.14 11.72 -15.85
C LYS A 114 13.89 12.37 -14.48
N ARG A 115 14.84 12.20 -13.57
CA ARG A 115 14.78 12.84 -12.24
C ARG A 115 15.39 14.23 -12.33
N THR A 116 14.68 15.23 -11.79
CA THR A 116 15.08 16.64 -11.78
C THR A 116 15.32 17.15 -10.36
N SER A 117 15.73 16.27 -9.44
CA SER A 117 16.03 16.67 -8.07
C SER A 117 17.24 17.59 -8.02
N LYS A 118 17.14 18.66 -7.22
CA LYS A 118 18.25 19.55 -6.93
C LYS A 118 19.05 18.99 -5.75
N VAL A 119 20.33 18.69 -5.97
CA VAL A 119 21.28 18.29 -4.91
C VAL A 119 22.27 19.43 -4.73
N VAL A 120 22.47 19.88 -3.50
CA VAL A 120 23.42 20.92 -3.14
C VAL A 120 24.47 20.32 -2.23
N TRP A 121 25.74 20.50 -2.60
CA TRP A 121 26.87 20.09 -1.79
C TRP A 121 27.34 21.29 -0.97
N VAL A 122 27.20 21.17 0.36
CA VAL A 122 27.74 22.19 1.29
C VAL A 122 29.14 21.73 1.70
N LYS A 123 30.15 22.58 1.42
CA LYS A 123 31.55 22.33 1.79
C LYS A 123 31.88 22.99 3.11
#